data_8c4442e9e9428371bd6440217e6f2883
#
_entry.id   8c4442e9e9428371bd6440217e6f2883
#
_cell.length_a   1.000
_cell.length_b   1.000
_cell.length_c   1.000
_cell.angle_alpha   90.00
_cell.angle_beta   90.00
_cell.angle_gamma   90.00
#
_symmetry.space_group_name_H-M   'P 1'
#
loop_
_entity.id
_entity.type
_entity.pdbx_description
1 polymer ?
#
loop_
_entity_poly.entity_id
_entity_poly.type
_entity_poly.pdbx_seq_one_letter_code
_entity_poly.pdbx_strand_id
1 'polypeptide(L)'
;MKVAMWISREKLLPAQEKVLKDAGYNIIIYNKGIYNVEDFLDEMRNFNGKTYERVLLIPVVPESVKMRLLEEIKNRGLKFEVVEPIMRDLGRYDNETLCKALVLENTDSRVVVKLKDGTCKVYEFVEFKHLVEYVKRYDEGWSL
;
A
#
# COMPACT_ATOMS: atom_id res chain seq x y z
N MET A 1 16.52 10.98 -6.09
CA MET A 1 15.71 10.74 -4.87
C MET A 1 14.64 9.69 -5.16
N LYS A 2 14.49 8.74 -4.27
CA LYS A 2 13.43 7.74 -4.33
C LYS A 2 12.31 8.12 -3.36
N VAL A 3 11.08 8.05 -3.83
CA VAL A 3 9.89 8.44 -3.05
C VAL A 3 8.90 7.28 -3.00
N ALA A 4 8.38 7.00 -1.82
CA ALA A 4 7.26 6.09 -1.63
C ALA A 4 6.09 6.87 -1.04
N MET A 5 4.98 6.92 -1.76
CA MET A 5 3.79 7.62 -1.33
C MET A 5 2.79 6.63 -0.75
N TRP A 6 2.56 6.74 0.54
CA TRP A 6 1.57 5.95 1.25
C TRP A 6 0.21 6.64 1.15
N ILE A 7 -0.68 6.05 0.36
CA ILE A 7 -2.00 6.63 0.07
C ILE A 7 -3.04 5.86 0.86
N SER A 8 -3.25 6.29 2.09
CA SER A 8 -4.18 5.63 3.00
C SER A 8 -4.52 6.54 4.17
N ARG A 9 -5.69 6.33 4.76
CA ARG A 9 -6.06 6.91 6.05
C ARG A 9 -5.50 6.10 7.22
N GLU A 10 -5.13 4.85 6.96
CA GLU A 10 -4.49 3.97 7.93
C GLU A 10 -3.02 4.31 8.09
N LYS A 11 -2.50 4.13 9.29
CA LYS A 11 -1.09 4.35 9.55
C LYS A 11 -0.24 3.26 8.90
N LEU A 12 0.92 3.68 8.42
CA LEU A 12 1.95 2.77 7.97
C LEU A 12 2.47 1.96 9.17
N LEU A 13 2.54 0.64 9.03
CA LEU A 13 3.09 -0.22 10.08
C LEU A 13 4.61 0.00 10.21
N PRO A 14 5.18 -0.14 11.41
CA PRO A 14 6.63 0.01 11.59
C PRO A 14 7.47 -0.88 10.68
N ALA A 15 7.03 -2.13 10.45
CA ALA A 15 7.72 -3.05 9.54
C ALA A 15 7.69 -2.56 8.08
N GLN A 16 6.58 -1.98 7.65
CA GLN A 16 6.44 -1.40 6.32
C GLN A 16 7.35 -0.18 6.15
N GLU A 17 7.34 0.70 7.14
CA GLU A 17 8.20 1.89 7.16
C GLU A 17 9.68 1.51 7.11
N LYS A 18 10.09 0.53 7.91
CA LYS A 18 11.47 0.05 7.96
C LYS A 18 11.92 -0.48 6.59
N VAL A 19 11.11 -1.30 5.94
CA VAL A 19 11.42 -1.88 4.62
C VAL A 19 11.66 -0.78 3.59
N LEU A 20 10.80 0.23 3.56
CA LEU A 20 10.92 1.36 2.62
C LEU A 20 12.15 2.22 2.92
N LYS A 21 12.39 2.56 4.18
CA LYS A 21 13.54 3.36 4.58
C LYS A 21 14.85 2.63 4.33
N ASP A 22 14.92 1.35 4.65
CA ASP A 22 16.13 0.53 4.41
C ASP A 22 16.44 0.43 2.91
N ALA A 23 15.42 0.51 2.06
CA ALA A 23 15.59 0.53 0.61
C ALA A 23 15.92 1.93 0.04
N GLY A 24 16.00 2.95 0.89
CA GLY A 24 16.40 4.30 0.49
C GLY A 24 15.27 5.22 0.08
N TYR A 25 14.02 4.90 0.40
CA TYR A 25 12.87 5.73 0.05
C TYR A 25 12.58 6.80 1.09
N ASN A 26 12.25 7.99 0.59
CA ASN A 26 11.60 9.02 1.38
C ASN A 26 10.10 8.76 1.36
N ILE A 27 9.48 8.68 2.52
CA ILE A 27 8.06 8.34 2.65
C ILE A 27 7.23 9.60 2.73
N ILE A 28 6.23 9.69 1.87
CA ILE A 28 5.23 10.77 1.88
C ILE A 28 3.90 10.14 2.25
N ILE A 29 3.24 10.71 3.25
CA ILE A 29 1.91 10.28 3.67
C ILE A 29 0.86 11.12 2.96
N TYR A 30 0.03 10.47 2.15
CA TYR A 30 -1.12 11.07 1.49
C TYR A 30 -2.38 10.52 2.14
N ASN A 31 -2.90 11.24 3.13
CA ASN A 31 -4.03 10.79 3.96
C ASN A 31 -5.39 11.26 3.44
N LYS A 32 -5.44 11.84 2.27
CA LYS A 32 -6.68 12.20 1.58
C LYS A 32 -7.19 10.99 0.80
N GLY A 33 -8.48 10.88 0.57
CA GLY A 33 -9.01 9.86 -0.33
C GLY A 33 -8.71 10.20 -1.79
N ILE A 34 -8.70 9.19 -2.64
CA ILE A 34 -8.71 9.39 -4.08
C ILE A 34 -10.18 9.36 -4.53
N TYR A 35 -10.74 10.53 -4.80
CA TYR A 35 -12.12 10.66 -5.25
C TYR A 35 -12.22 10.71 -6.76
N ASN A 36 -11.17 11.20 -7.41
CA ASN A 36 -11.07 11.30 -8.86
C ASN A 36 -9.62 10.99 -9.24
N VAL A 37 -9.43 9.92 -10.02
CA VAL A 37 -8.10 9.44 -10.38
C VAL A 37 -7.36 10.46 -11.25
N GLU A 38 -8.04 11.12 -12.16
CA GLU A 38 -7.46 12.12 -13.05
C GLU A 38 -6.91 13.30 -12.25
N ASP A 39 -7.70 13.83 -11.30
CA ASP A 39 -7.28 14.92 -10.44
C ASP A 39 -6.11 14.53 -9.54
N PHE A 40 -6.15 13.33 -9.00
CA PHE A 40 -5.05 12.80 -8.20
C PHE A 40 -3.75 12.74 -8.99
N LEU A 41 -3.79 12.23 -10.20
CA LEU A 41 -2.60 12.15 -11.06
C LEU A 41 -2.11 13.53 -11.49
N ASP A 42 -3.02 14.49 -11.67
CA ASP A 42 -2.63 15.87 -11.93
C ASP A 42 -1.86 16.48 -10.76
N GLU A 43 -2.28 16.19 -9.51
CA GLU A 43 -1.53 16.59 -8.32
C GLU A 43 -0.13 15.94 -8.29
N MET A 44 -0.04 14.68 -8.72
CA MET A 44 1.20 13.90 -8.67
C MET A 44 2.18 14.21 -9.81
N ARG A 45 1.80 14.97 -10.81
CA ARG A 45 2.66 15.19 -11.99
C ARG A 45 4.02 15.81 -11.65
N ASN A 46 4.13 16.57 -10.56
CA ASN A 46 5.40 17.15 -10.12
C ASN A 46 6.42 16.10 -9.71
N PHE A 47 5.96 14.88 -9.38
CA PHE A 47 6.81 13.74 -9.07
C PHE A 47 7.22 12.96 -10.32
N ASN A 48 6.62 13.24 -11.48
CA ASN A 48 6.93 12.58 -12.75
C ASN A 48 8.01 13.37 -13.51
N GLY A 49 9.17 13.55 -12.88
CA GLY A 49 10.26 14.32 -13.46
C GLY A 49 11.61 13.66 -13.27
N LYS A 50 12.65 14.30 -13.84
CA LYS A 50 14.03 13.78 -13.77
C LYS A 50 14.63 13.83 -12.38
N THR A 51 14.04 14.60 -11.45
CA THR A 51 14.52 14.77 -10.07
C THR A 51 14.34 13.48 -9.26
N TYR A 52 13.36 12.68 -9.61
CA TYR A 52 13.03 11.46 -8.88
C TYR A 52 13.45 10.22 -9.67
N GLU A 53 14.35 9.44 -9.10
CA GLU A 53 14.81 8.19 -9.70
C GLU A 53 13.68 7.17 -9.80
N ARG A 54 12.83 7.18 -8.76
CA ARG A 54 11.77 6.20 -8.62
C ARG A 54 10.66 6.73 -7.74
N VAL A 55 9.43 6.55 -8.16
CA VAL A 55 8.25 6.93 -7.37
C VAL A 55 7.32 5.75 -7.25
N LEU A 56 7.11 5.29 -6.02
CA LEU A 56 6.15 4.24 -5.70
C LEU A 56 4.86 4.88 -5.22
N LEU A 57 3.74 4.44 -5.77
CA LEU A 57 2.41 4.77 -5.25
C LEU A 57 1.87 3.52 -4.55
N ILE A 58 1.59 3.64 -3.26
CA ILE A 58 1.08 2.53 -2.44
C ILE A 58 -0.36 2.85 -2.05
N PRO A 59 -1.34 2.59 -2.95
CA PRO A 59 -2.72 2.96 -2.71
C PRO A 59 -3.46 1.89 -1.91
N VAL A 60 -3.83 2.21 -0.69
CA VAL A 60 -4.73 1.40 0.13
C VAL A 60 -6.13 1.99 -0.04
N VAL A 61 -6.74 1.66 -1.15
CA VAL A 61 -8.01 2.22 -1.65
C VAL A 61 -8.87 1.08 -2.19
N PRO A 62 -10.17 1.32 -2.45
CA PRO A 62 -11.00 0.29 -3.09
C PRO A 62 -10.42 -0.22 -4.41
N GLU A 63 -10.65 -1.48 -4.71
CA GLU A 63 -10.11 -2.14 -5.92
C GLU A 63 -10.46 -1.40 -7.21
N SER A 64 -11.69 -0.88 -7.34
CA SER A 64 -12.11 -0.13 -8.51
C SER A 64 -11.27 1.13 -8.74
N VAL A 65 -10.90 1.82 -7.67
CA VAL A 65 -10.04 3.01 -7.72
C VAL A 65 -8.62 2.62 -8.13
N LYS A 66 -8.11 1.54 -7.55
CA LYS A 66 -6.78 1.02 -7.86
C LYS A 66 -6.66 0.61 -9.33
N MET A 67 -7.67 -0.08 -9.85
CA MET A 67 -7.75 -0.47 -11.26
C MET A 67 -7.68 0.74 -12.19
N ARG A 68 -8.48 1.76 -11.90
CA ARG A 68 -8.48 3.00 -12.70
C ARG A 68 -7.16 3.74 -12.61
N LEU A 69 -6.57 3.78 -11.43
CA LEU A 69 -5.27 4.41 -11.23
C LEU A 69 -4.19 3.75 -12.10
N LEU A 70 -4.14 2.42 -12.08
CA LEU A 70 -3.19 1.64 -12.88
C LEU A 70 -3.39 1.88 -14.37
N GLU A 71 -4.65 1.88 -14.83
CA GLU A 71 -5.00 2.13 -16.22
C GLU A 71 -4.58 3.54 -16.68
N GLU A 72 -4.89 4.56 -15.88
CA GLU A 72 -4.55 5.95 -16.23
C GLU A 72 -3.04 6.21 -16.22
N ILE A 73 -2.30 5.57 -15.33
CA ILE A 73 -0.84 5.65 -15.32
C ILE A 73 -0.28 5.12 -16.65
N LYS A 74 -0.80 3.99 -17.11
CA LYS A 74 -0.41 3.41 -18.41
C LYS A 74 -0.80 4.31 -19.57
N ASN A 75 -2.05 4.81 -19.57
CA ASN A 75 -2.56 5.65 -20.65
C ASN A 75 -1.78 6.96 -20.78
N ARG A 76 -1.35 7.53 -19.68
CA ARG A 76 -0.58 8.78 -19.66
C ARG A 76 0.93 8.56 -19.82
N GLY A 77 1.39 7.31 -19.82
CA GLY A 77 2.81 6.99 -19.91
C GLY A 77 3.63 7.49 -18.72
N LEU A 78 3.03 7.51 -17.53
CA LEU A 78 3.70 7.94 -16.31
C LEU A 78 4.61 6.83 -15.78
N LYS A 79 5.71 7.22 -15.13
CA LYS A 79 6.70 6.27 -14.60
C LYS A 79 6.45 5.88 -13.14
N PHE A 80 5.25 6.08 -12.65
CA PHE A 80 4.87 5.66 -11.30
C PHE A 80 4.70 4.14 -11.25
N GLU A 81 5.19 3.53 -10.19
CA GLU A 81 4.97 2.10 -9.94
C GLU A 81 3.90 1.96 -8.87
N VAL A 82 2.84 1.24 -9.19
CA VAL A 82 1.77 0.94 -8.23
C VAL A 82 2.20 -0.27 -7.42
N VAL A 83 2.24 -0.13 -6.11
CA VAL A 83 2.78 -1.14 -5.20
C VAL A 83 1.73 -1.52 -4.17
N GLU A 84 1.61 -2.80 -3.89
CA GLU A 84 0.72 -3.32 -2.86
C GLU A 84 1.49 -3.91 -1.70
N PRO A 85 1.09 -3.60 -0.45
CA PRO A 85 1.55 -4.37 0.70
C PRO A 85 0.87 -5.72 0.69
N ILE A 86 1.65 -6.79 0.69
CA ILE A 86 1.12 -8.16 0.76
C ILE A 86 0.98 -8.52 2.23
N MET A 87 -0.24 -8.88 2.60
CA MET A 87 -0.60 -9.24 3.97
C MET A 87 -0.98 -10.70 4.04
N ARG A 88 -0.46 -11.40 5.05
CA ARG A 88 -0.81 -12.80 5.32
C ARG A 88 -1.98 -12.84 6.30
N ASP A 89 -3.01 -13.60 5.97
CA ASP A 89 -4.16 -13.82 6.86
C ASP A 89 -3.76 -14.83 7.95
N LEU A 90 -3.77 -14.41 9.21
CA LEU A 90 -3.43 -15.25 10.36
C LEU A 90 -4.66 -15.88 11.00
N GLY A 91 -5.85 -15.61 10.45
CA GLY A 91 -7.07 -16.26 10.90
C GLY A 91 -8.13 -15.31 11.42
N ARG A 92 -9.30 -15.88 11.65
CA ARG A 92 -10.49 -15.20 12.13
C ARG A 92 -10.84 -15.73 13.52
N TYR A 93 -11.17 -14.83 14.42
CA TYR A 93 -11.42 -15.14 15.83
C TYR A 93 -12.69 -14.45 16.31
N ASP A 94 -13.44 -15.15 17.18
CA ASP A 94 -14.67 -14.62 17.74
C ASP A 94 -14.41 -13.64 18.89
N ASN A 95 -13.21 -13.65 19.43
CA ASN A 95 -12.83 -12.90 20.63
C ASN A 95 -11.80 -11.83 20.29
N GLU A 96 -12.17 -10.57 20.49
CA GLU A 96 -11.28 -9.44 20.26
C GLU A 96 -9.99 -9.51 21.09
N THR A 97 -10.07 -10.10 22.30
CA THR A 97 -8.90 -10.27 23.17
C THR A 97 -7.85 -11.18 22.52
N LEU A 98 -8.29 -12.26 21.85
CA LEU A 98 -7.37 -13.14 21.11
C LEU A 98 -6.70 -12.42 19.96
N CYS A 99 -7.45 -11.60 19.20
CA CYS A 99 -6.88 -10.82 18.12
C CYS A 99 -5.83 -9.85 18.63
N LYS A 100 -6.11 -9.15 19.72
CA LYS A 100 -5.17 -8.22 20.35
C LYS A 100 -3.91 -8.93 20.85
N ALA A 101 -4.08 -10.11 21.44
CA ALA A 101 -2.94 -10.92 21.91
C ALA A 101 -2.03 -11.32 20.75
N LEU A 102 -2.59 -11.72 19.61
CA LEU A 102 -1.82 -12.06 18.41
C LEU A 102 -1.06 -10.84 17.86
N VAL A 103 -1.69 -9.68 17.85
CA VAL A 103 -1.02 -8.44 17.42
C VAL A 103 0.13 -8.09 18.37
N LEU A 104 -0.05 -8.29 19.68
CA LEU A 104 0.99 -8.01 20.68
C LEU A 104 2.24 -8.87 20.52
N GLU A 105 2.13 -10.05 19.91
CA GLU A 105 3.29 -10.90 19.60
C GLU A 105 4.22 -10.26 18.57
N ASN A 106 3.68 -9.43 17.68
CA ASN A 106 4.45 -8.74 16.65
C ASN A 106 3.74 -7.46 16.23
N THR A 107 3.82 -6.44 17.08
CA THR A 107 3.14 -5.14 16.87
C THR A 107 3.65 -4.39 15.64
N ASP A 108 4.89 -4.66 15.21
CA ASP A 108 5.50 -3.95 14.09
C ASP A 108 4.91 -4.35 12.73
N SER A 109 4.40 -5.58 12.62
CA SER A 109 3.94 -6.12 11.33
C SER A 109 2.49 -6.59 11.32
N ARG A 110 1.81 -6.64 12.46
CA ARG A 110 0.45 -7.17 12.55
C ARG A 110 -0.60 -6.11 12.79
N VAL A 111 -1.78 -6.34 12.22
CA VAL A 111 -2.94 -5.46 12.36
C VAL A 111 -4.19 -6.29 12.55
N VAL A 112 -5.12 -5.79 13.36
CA VAL A 112 -6.43 -6.40 13.55
C VAL A 112 -7.47 -5.65 12.73
N VAL A 113 -8.37 -6.39 12.08
CA VAL A 113 -9.52 -5.85 11.36
C VAL A 113 -10.79 -6.37 12.02
N LYS A 114 -11.64 -5.45 12.50
CA LYS A 114 -12.95 -5.80 13.05
C LYS A 114 -13.93 -6.01 11.90
N LEU A 115 -14.70 -7.09 11.98
CA LEU A 115 -15.71 -7.43 11.00
C LEU A 115 -17.10 -7.03 11.51
N LYS A 116 -18.06 -6.90 10.58
CA LYS A 116 -19.43 -6.44 10.90
C LYS A 116 -20.17 -7.40 11.83
N ASP A 117 -19.81 -8.68 11.84
CA ASP A 117 -20.46 -9.71 12.67
C ASP A 117 -19.89 -9.80 14.09
N GLY A 118 -18.98 -8.90 14.46
CA GLY A 118 -18.36 -8.86 15.79
C GLY A 118 -17.12 -9.73 15.91
N THR A 119 -16.76 -10.48 14.87
CA THR A 119 -15.49 -11.22 14.83
C THR A 119 -14.35 -10.30 14.39
N CYS A 120 -13.12 -10.81 14.46
CA CYS A 120 -11.94 -10.07 14.02
C CYS A 120 -11.01 -10.97 13.23
N LYS A 121 -10.25 -10.37 12.34
CA LYS A 121 -9.15 -11.02 11.61
C LYS A 121 -7.83 -10.34 11.95
N VAL A 122 -6.76 -11.12 11.93
CA VAL A 122 -5.40 -10.61 12.11
C VAL A 122 -4.62 -10.83 10.82
N TYR A 123 -3.96 -9.79 10.37
CA TYR A 123 -3.10 -9.82 9.19
C TYR A 123 -1.68 -9.45 9.57
N GLU A 124 -0.73 -10.03 8.86
CA GLU A 124 0.69 -9.75 9.05
C GLU A 124 1.31 -9.32 7.74
N PHE A 125 2.04 -8.20 7.77
CA PHE A 125 2.76 -7.71 6.62
C PHE A 125 3.90 -8.66 6.24
N VAL A 126 3.99 -8.98 4.95
CA VAL A 126 5.02 -9.85 4.39
C VAL A 126 6.01 -9.05 3.55
N GLU A 127 5.54 -8.38 2.51
CA GLU A 127 6.39 -7.66 1.56
C GLU A 127 5.57 -6.69 0.72
N PHE A 128 6.26 -5.83 -0.03
CA PHE A 128 5.66 -5.03 -1.08
C PHE A 128 5.86 -5.70 -2.43
N LYS A 129 4.85 -5.64 -3.29
CA LYS A 129 4.92 -6.14 -4.67
C LYS A 129 4.42 -5.10 -5.66
N HIS A 130 5.03 -5.08 -6.84
CA HIS A 130 4.66 -4.19 -7.93
C HIS A 130 3.49 -4.78 -8.71
N LEU A 131 2.34 -4.12 -8.66
CA LEU A 131 1.13 -4.52 -9.38
C LEU A 131 1.18 -3.95 -10.80
N VAL A 132 1.15 -4.83 -11.80
CA VAL A 132 1.25 -4.42 -13.21
C VAL A 132 -0.07 -4.52 -13.97
N GLU A 133 -1.02 -5.32 -13.48
CA GLU A 133 -2.35 -5.46 -14.07
C GLU A 133 -3.41 -5.57 -12.99
N TYR A 134 -4.60 -5.06 -13.27
CA TYR A 134 -5.69 -5.08 -12.29
C TYR A 134 -6.22 -6.49 -11.99
N VAL A 135 -5.94 -7.47 -12.86
CA VAL A 135 -6.20 -8.90 -12.57
C VAL A 135 -5.20 -9.49 -11.55
N LYS A 136 -4.54 -8.66 -10.79
CA LYS A 136 -3.58 -9.04 -9.75
C LYS A 136 -2.35 -9.77 -10.27
N ARG A 137 -1.84 -9.33 -11.42
CA ARG A 137 -0.55 -9.79 -11.91
C ARG A 137 0.57 -8.93 -11.34
N TYR A 138 1.52 -9.58 -10.69
CA TYR A 138 2.69 -8.92 -10.11
C TYR A 138 3.94 -9.14 -10.97
N ASP A 139 4.85 -8.18 -10.91
CA ASP A 139 6.16 -8.30 -11.54
C ASP A 139 7.07 -9.14 -10.65
N GLU A 140 7.32 -10.39 -11.03
CA GLU A 140 8.11 -11.34 -10.25
C GLU A 140 9.59 -10.95 -10.14
N GLY A 141 10.10 -10.20 -11.10
CA GLY A 141 11.47 -9.71 -11.09
C GLY A 141 11.67 -8.39 -10.34
N TRP A 142 10.59 -7.83 -9.78
CA TRP A 142 10.63 -6.53 -9.13
C TRP A 142 11.26 -6.58 -7.74
N SER A 143 12.03 -5.54 -7.42
CA SER A 143 12.54 -5.31 -6.07
C SER A 143 12.48 -3.81 -5.75
N LEU A 144 12.44 -3.51 -4.49
CA LEU A 144 12.42 -2.14 -3.98
C LEU A 144 13.67 -1.31 -4.34
#